data_c9fd3afcd629e20c46008f02e3c2b68b
#
_entry.id   c9fd3afcd629e20c46008f02e3c2b68b
#
_cell.length_a   1.000
_cell.length_b   1.000
_cell.length_c   1.000
_cell.angle_alpha   90.00
_cell.angle_beta   90.00
_cell.angle_gamma   90.00
#
_symmetry.space_group_name_H-M   'P 1'
#
loop_
_entity.id
_entity.type
_entity.pdbx_description
1 polymer ?
#
loop_
_entity_poly.entity_id
_entity_poly.type
_entity_poly.pdbx_seq_one_letter_code
_entity_poly.pdbx_strand_id
1 'polypeptide(L)'
;MKKNISRREWINKSATVIGGSFLGSMIGFSPLKGASLLKEPVRMMYNENPYGPSDVARRAMRKAFSESNLYTMRAALSEFKNLIAELNNVKPENVAIGFGSREILNKAAIMNGIDGGELISPTLTFEAINQFASKTMKTNVVRVPMTKEIGIDLKTTGQMVNSKTNMVYLCNPNNPTGAIMNPKELEFFCKETSKKSIVFVDEAYHEYVMDKKYRSMVSLVNEGYDVLISRTASKVHGLAGLRVGYAISTPKIIKRLNSYMNGSLNVVGLRGAIASYKDKRFQKFSIEKNNEGRTIVTDYLDKKGIEYLESQTNFIFIKTGIDIKKFQPAMEKH
;
A
#
# COMPACT_ATOMS: atom_id res chain seq x y z
N MET A 1 6.69 49.16 -27.84
CA MET A 1 7.41 49.77 -26.73
C MET A 1 7.32 48.86 -25.49
N LYS A 2 8.41 48.19 -25.11
CA LYS A 2 8.48 47.37 -23.89
C LYS A 2 8.75 48.34 -22.72
N LYS A 3 7.80 48.48 -21.76
CA LYS A 3 8.04 49.22 -20.52
C LYS A 3 9.03 48.43 -19.65
N ASN A 4 10.21 49.03 -19.44
CA ASN A 4 11.17 48.52 -18.47
C ASN A 4 10.63 48.79 -17.06
N ILE A 5 10.39 47.71 -16.33
CA ILE A 5 9.98 47.75 -14.91
C ILE A 5 11.24 48.06 -14.10
N SER A 6 11.20 49.10 -13.26
CA SER A 6 12.33 49.50 -12.40
C SER A 6 12.53 48.44 -11.28
N ARG A 7 13.78 48.31 -10.79
CA ARG A 7 14.15 47.47 -9.65
C ARG A 7 13.23 47.67 -8.43
N ARG A 8 12.79 48.90 -8.21
CA ARG A 8 11.92 49.27 -7.08
C ARG A 8 10.49 48.77 -7.26
N GLU A 9 9.95 48.80 -8.48
CA GLU A 9 8.63 48.23 -8.81
C GLU A 9 8.64 46.73 -8.76
N TRP A 10 9.76 46.09 -9.12
CA TRP A 10 9.92 44.63 -9.00
C TRP A 10 9.95 44.18 -7.54
N ILE A 11 10.70 44.91 -6.66
CA ILE A 11 10.78 44.64 -5.22
C ILE A 11 9.42 44.84 -4.54
N ASN A 12 8.68 45.90 -4.88
CA ASN A 12 7.35 46.14 -4.29
C ASN A 12 6.32 45.13 -4.72
N LYS A 13 6.35 44.67 -5.97
CA LYS A 13 5.49 43.55 -6.43
C LYS A 13 5.86 42.22 -5.80
N SER A 14 7.14 41.98 -5.52
CA SER A 14 7.60 40.79 -4.80
C SER A 14 7.24 40.81 -3.31
N ALA A 15 7.27 41.99 -2.66
CA ALA A 15 6.89 42.14 -1.25
C ALA A 15 5.40 41.89 -1.00
N THR A 16 4.53 42.22 -1.96
CA THR A 16 3.08 41.95 -1.85
C THR A 16 2.76 40.45 -1.98
N VAL A 17 3.59 39.71 -2.68
CA VAL A 17 3.47 38.24 -2.77
C VAL A 17 4.00 37.54 -1.51
N ILE A 18 5.01 38.13 -0.85
CA ILE A 18 5.60 37.58 0.38
C ILE A 18 4.74 37.88 1.62
N GLY A 19 4.06 39.03 1.68
CA GLY A 19 3.18 39.40 2.80
C GLY A 19 1.94 38.52 2.95
N GLY A 20 1.39 38.00 1.85
CA GLY A 20 0.25 37.06 1.88
C GLY A 20 0.60 35.64 2.31
N SER A 21 1.89 35.30 2.24
CA SER A 21 2.37 33.93 2.60
C SER A 21 2.78 33.80 4.07
N PHE A 22 2.93 34.92 4.81
CA PHE A 22 3.43 34.88 6.20
C PHE A 22 2.32 34.69 7.25
N LEU A 23 1.07 34.97 6.91
CA LEU A 23 -0.06 34.77 7.83
C LEU A 23 -0.65 33.35 7.79
N GLY A 24 -0.30 32.55 6.78
CA GLY A 24 -0.73 31.15 6.67
C GLY A 24 0.19 30.14 7.37
N SER A 25 1.38 30.54 7.83
CA SER A 25 2.39 29.64 8.40
C SER A 25 2.29 29.43 9.92
N MET A 26 1.36 30.12 10.59
CA MET A 26 1.13 29.92 12.03
C MET A 26 0.13 28.82 12.38
N ILE A 27 -0.58 28.28 11.40
CA ILE A 27 -1.43 27.10 11.58
C ILE A 27 -0.82 26.02 10.68
N GLY A 28 -0.07 25.11 11.25
CA GLY A 28 0.83 24.14 10.63
C GLY A 28 0.24 23.13 9.64
N PHE A 29 -0.55 23.60 8.71
CA PHE A 29 -0.90 22.99 7.44
C PHE A 29 -0.84 24.11 6.40
N SER A 30 0.23 24.14 5.58
CA SER A 30 0.06 24.79 4.29
C SER A 30 -1.10 24.07 3.61
N PRO A 31 -2.23 24.75 3.33
CA PRO A 31 -3.11 24.21 2.32
C PRO A 31 -2.22 23.96 1.12
N LEU A 32 -2.33 22.80 0.50
CA LEU A 32 -1.90 22.63 -0.88
C LEU A 32 -2.30 23.94 -1.54
N LYS A 33 -1.31 24.68 -2.08
CA LYS A 33 -1.58 25.91 -2.87
C LYS A 33 -2.73 25.51 -3.74
N GLY A 34 -3.85 26.15 -3.45
CA GLY A 34 -5.14 25.68 -3.89
C GLY A 34 -5.01 25.32 -5.34
N ALA A 35 -5.58 24.24 -5.73
CA ALA A 35 -5.54 23.78 -7.07
C ALA A 35 -5.47 25.00 -7.96
N SER A 36 -4.28 25.39 -8.36
CA SER A 36 -4.05 26.38 -9.39
C SER A 36 -4.82 25.74 -10.49
N LEU A 37 -5.97 26.22 -10.76
CA LEU A 37 -7.01 25.78 -11.68
C LEU A 37 -6.38 24.91 -12.75
N LEU A 38 -6.47 23.60 -12.53
CA LEU A 38 -5.46 22.64 -12.92
C LEU A 38 -5.51 22.51 -14.43
N LYS A 39 -4.49 23.02 -15.06
CA LYS A 39 -4.12 22.61 -16.42
C LYS A 39 -3.45 21.23 -16.42
N GLU A 40 -3.15 20.67 -15.23
CA GLU A 40 -2.52 19.37 -15.07
C GLU A 40 -3.57 18.31 -14.77
N PRO A 41 -3.56 17.17 -15.46
CA PRO A 41 -4.48 16.06 -15.22
C PRO A 41 -4.41 15.58 -13.76
N VAL A 42 -5.55 15.23 -13.17
CA VAL A 42 -5.61 14.67 -11.82
C VAL A 42 -5.10 13.23 -11.85
N ARG A 43 -3.99 12.97 -11.18
CA ARG A 43 -3.38 11.64 -11.14
C ARG A 43 -4.11 10.72 -10.17
N MET A 44 -4.93 9.79 -10.69
CA MET A 44 -5.71 8.84 -9.87
C MET A 44 -5.32 7.37 -10.04
N MET A 45 -4.39 7.05 -10.97
CA MET A 45 -4.19 5.69 -11.50
C MET A 45 -3.47 4.70 -10.58
N TYR A 46 -2.76 5.12 -9.51
CA TYR A 46 -1.92 4.24 -8.69
C TYR A 46 -2.35 4.15 -7.22
N ASN A 47 -3.52 4.65 -6.88
CA ASN A 47 -4.02 4.65 -5.51
C ASN A 47 -3.00 5.28 -4.54
N GLU A 48 -2.42 6.41 -4.95
CA GLU A 48 -1.45 7.17 -4.16
C GLU A 48 -2.16 8.02 -3.11
N ASN A 49 -1.43 8.44 -2.07
CA ASN A 49 -1.93 9.41 -1.12
C ASN A 49 -1.67 10.84 -1.66
N PRO A 50 -2.70 11.61 -2.04
CA PRO A 50 -2.51 12.93 -2.65
C PRO A 50 -1.94 13.97 -1.67
N TYR A 51 -2.00 13.72 -0.37
CA TYR A 51 -1.45 14.60 0.65
C TYR A 51 0.07 14.46 0.81
N GLY A 52 0.68 13.45 0.13
CA GLY A 52 2.11 13.18 0.13
C GLY A 52 2.64 12.77 1.50
N PRO A 53 3.96 12.72 1.68
CA PRO A 53 4.53 12.41 2.98
C PRO A 53 4.31 13.56 3.98
N SER A 54 4.18 13.20 5.26
CA SER A 54 4.03 14.18 6.34
C SER A 54 5.25 15.12 6.44
N ASP A 55 5.06 16.29 7.08
CA ASP A 55 6.16 17.21 7.31
C ASP A 55 7.27 16.62 8.21
N VAL A 56 6.87 15.73 9.13
CA VAL A 56 7.83 14.98 9.97
C VAL A 56 8.69 14.07 9.11
N ALA A 57 8.07 13.30 8.20
CA ALA A 57 8.78 12.45 7.26
C ALA A 57 9.67 13.27 6.31
N ARG A 58 9.16 14.40 5.77
CA ARG A 58 9.93 15.30 4.89
C ARG A 58 11.17 15.86 5.58
N ARG A 59 11.07 16.27 6.85
CA ARG A 59 12.23 16.74 7.63
C ARG A 59 13.25 15.64 7.85
N ALA A 60 12.80 14.42 8.20
CA ALA A 60 13.68 13.27 8.36
C ALA A 60 14.42 12.92 7.06
N MET A 61 13.72 12.93 5.93
CA MET A 61 14.32 12.71 4.61
C MET A 61 15.36 13.77 4.25
N ARG A 62 15.05 15.07 4.44
CA ARG A 62 16.01 16.16 4.21
C ARG A 62 17.29 15.98 5.03
N LYS A 63 17.16 15.62 6.31
CA LYS A 63 18.33 15.32 7.15
C LYS A 63 19.14 14.14 6.65
N ALA A 64 18.46 13.11 6.14
CA ALA A 64 19.09 11.89 5.66
C ALA A 64 19.86 12.05 4.33
N PHE A 65 19.69 13.15 3.60
CA PHE A 65 20.49 13.41 2.40
C PHE A 65 22.00 13.48 2.69
N SER A 66 22.40 13.90 3.89
CA SER A 66 23.81 13.86 4.30
C SER A 66 24.38 12.44 4.46
N GLU A 67 23.52 11.41 4.52
CA GLU A 67 23.89 10.00 4.60
C GLU A 67 23.92 9.33 3.21
N SER A 68 23.56 10.06 2.11
CA SER A 68 23.27 9.44 0.80
C SER A 68 24.49 8.87 0.08
N ASN A 69 25.70 9.29 0.44
CA ASN A 69 26.98 8.75 -0.06
C ASN A 69 27.38 7.45 0.65
N LEU A 70 26.64 7.00 1.64
CA LEU A 70 26.92 5.80 2.42
C LEU A 70 25.90 4.70 2.12
N TYR A 71 26.32 3.45 2.17
CA TYR A 71 25.36 2.35 2.23
C TYR A 71 24.52 2.43 3.51
N THR A 72 23.24 2.10 3.40
CA THR A 72 22.34 2.13 4.55
C THR A 72 22.86 1.27 5.69
N MET A 73 23.12 1.89 6.83
CA MET A 73 23.69 1.24 7.99
C MET A 73 22.73 0.21 8.60
N ARG A 74 23.27 -0.90 9.11
CA ARG A 74 22.49 -1.94 9.80
C ARG A 74 21.68 -1.38 10.97
N ALA A 75 22.18 -0.36 11.66
CA ALA A 75 21.48 0.29 12.77
C ALA A 75 20.14 0.92 12.32
N ALA A 76 20.10 1.60 11.16
CA ALA A 76 18.85 2.18 10.62
C ALA A 76 17.85 1.10 10.20
N LEU A 77 18.34 0.02 9.60
CA LEU A 77 17.50 -1.14 9.26
C LEU A 77 16.93 -1.79 10.52
N SER A 78 17.75 -1.97 11.54
CA SER A 78 17.34 -2.54 12.83
C SER A 78 16.33 -1.61 13.54
N GLU A 79 16.54 -0.29 13.50
CA GLU A 79 15.58 0.69 14.05
C GLU A 79 14.20 0.53 13.40
N PHE A 80 14.13 0.47 12.07
CA PHE A 80 12.85 0.28 11.39
C PHE A 80 12.23 -1.09 11.69
N LYS A 81 13.04 -2.14 11.69
CA LYS A 81 12.60 -3.50 12.01
C LYS A 81 12.00 -3.59 13.41
N ASN A 82 12.66 -3.01 14.40
CA ASN A 82 12.21 -2.97 15.79
C ASN A 82 10.90 -2.16 15.92
N LEU A 83 10.81 -1.00 15.25
CA LEU A 83 9.61 -0.19 15.22
C LEU A 83 8.41 -0.95 14.63
N ILE A 84 8.61 -1.67 13.52
CA ILE A 84 7.54 -2.47 12.92
C ILE A 84 7.14 -3.63 13.85
N ALA A 85 8.10 -4.26 14.49
CA ALA A 85 7.86 -5.34 15.44
C ALA A 85 7.00 -4.85 16.63
N GLU A 86 7.38 -3.71 17.21
CA GLU A 86 6.64 -3.06 18.31
C GLU A 86 5.21 -2.70 17.89
N LEU A 87 5.04 -2.02 16.76
CA LEU A 87 3.72 -1.60 16.25
C LEU A 87 2.76 -2.76 15.97
N ASN A 88 3.29 -3.96 15.75
CA ASN A 88 2.52 -5.16 15.42
C ASN A 88 2.52 -6.22 16.52
N ASN A 89 3.11 -5.92 17.67
CA ASN A 89 3.25 -6.85 18.80
C ASN A 89 3.84 -8.21 18.38
N VAL A 90 4.92 -8.15 17.59
CA VAL A 90 5.71 -9.33 17.17
C VAL A 90 7.19 -9.11 17.54
N LYS A 91 8.01 -10.15 17.40
CA LYS A 91 9.45 -10.00 17.62
C LYS A 91 10.17 -9.51 16.35
N PRO A 92 11.35 -8.85 16.47
CA PRO A 92 12.10 -8.40 15.29
C PRO A 92 12.44 -9.51 14.29
N GLU A 93 12.67 -10.75 14.74
CA GLU A 93 12.90 -11.89 13.84
C GLU A 93 11.71 -12.26 12.99
N ASN A 94 10.50 -11.80 13.33
CA ASN A 94 9.29 -11.97 12.53
C ASN A 94 9.17 -10.95 11.39
N VAL A 95 10.09 -9.99 11.27
CA VAL A 95 9.99 -8.89 10.31
C VAL A 95 11.06 -8.97 9.23
N ALA A 96 10.68 -8.90 7.96
CA ALA A 96 11.55 -8.62 6.83
C ALA A 96 11.23 -7.26 6.22
N ILE A 97 12.24 -6.52 5.77
CA ILE A 97 12.09 -5.21 5.12
C ILE A 97 12.34 -5.38 3.62
N GLY A 98 11.61 -4.62 2.78
CA GLY A 98 11.77 -4.70 1.32
C GLY A 98 11.55 -3.36 0.61
N PHE A 99 11.91 -3.30 -0.68
CA PHE A 99 11.71 -2.15 -1.59
C PHE A 99 10.23 -1.98 -1.96
N GLY A 100 9.40 -1.62 -0.96
CA GLY A 100 7.95 -1.68 -1.02
C GLY A 100 7.42 -3.12 -0.95
N SER A 101 6.10 -3.27 -0.82
CA SER A 101 5.48 -4.61 -0.81
C SER A 101 5.68 -5.38 -2.13
N ARG A 102 5.93 -4.68 -3.26
CA ARG A 102 6.19 -5.33 -4.55
C ARG A 102 7.38 -6.30 -4.48
N GLU A 103 8.47 -5.94 -3.80
CA GLU A 103 9.60 -6.83 -3.63
C GLU A 103 9.24 -8.04 -2.78
N ILE A 104 8.44 -7.84 -1.72
CA ILE A 104 7.94 -8.93 -0.88
C ILE A 104 7.11 -9.93 -1.72
N LEU A 105 6.21 -9.40 -2.57
CA LEU A 105 5.41 -10.23 -3.49
C LEU A 105 6.31 -11.05 -4.46
N ASN A 106 7.31 -10.41 -5.05
CA ASN A 106 8.24 -11.08 -5.96
C ASN A 106 9.05 -12.18 -5.24
N LYS A 107 9.57 -11.89 -4.03
CA LYS A 107 10.29 -12.88 -3.22
C LYS A 107 9.41 -14.04 -2.79
N ALA A 108 8.15 -13.76 -2.42
CA ALA A 108 7.18 -14.79 -2.11
C ALA A 108 6.90 -15.68 -3.34
N ALA A 109 6.80 -15.09 -4.54
CA ALA A 109 6.67 -15.86 -5.78
C ALA A 109 7.91 -16.73 -6.07
N ILE A 110 9.13 -16.22 -5.84
CA ILE A 110 10.37 -17.01 -5.94
C ILE A 110 10.34 -18.17 -4.94
N MET A 111 10.05 -17.86 -3.68
CA MET A 111 9.96 -18.84 -2.61
C MET A 111 8.93 -19.94 -2.90
N ASN A 112 7.83 -19.57 -3.58
CA ASN A 112 6.78 -20.52 -4.00
C ASN A 112 7.22 -21.38 -5.16
N GLY A 113 7.90 -20.83 -6.17
CA GLY A 113 8.09 -21.45 -7.48
C GLY A 113 9.48 -22.04 -7.73
N ILE A 114 10.50 -21.73 -6.91
CA ILE A 114 11.89 -22.13 -7.20
C ILE A 114 12.10 -23.64 -7.22
N ASP A 115 11.35 -24.35 -6.38
CA ASP A 115 11.39 -25.83 -6.30
C ASP A 115 10.17 -26.47 -6.98
N GLY A 116 9.45 -25.72 -7.83
CA GLY A 116 8.16 -26.11 -8.39
C GLY A 116 7.01 -25.88 -7.41
N GLY A 117 5.79 -26.18 -7.84
CA GLY A 117 4.57 -26.06 -7.04
C GLY A 117 3.52 -25.14 -7.66
N GLU A 118 2.43 -24.94 -6.92
CA GLU A 118 1.28 -24.15 -7.35
C GLU A 118 1.08 -22.93 -6.44
N LEU A 119 0.68 -21.81 -7.07
CA LEU A 119 0.16 -20.63 -6.40
C LEU A 119 -1.34 -20.56 -6.63
N ILE A 120 -2.15 -20.60 -5.56
CA ILE A 120 -3.59 -20.38 -5.66
C ILE A 120 -3.88 -18.90 -5.40
N SER A 121 -4.73 -18.27 -6.24
CA SER A 121 -5.06 -16.85 -6.16
C SER A 121 -6.44 -16.57 -6.73
N PRO A 122 -7.22 -15.62 -6.17
CA PRO A 122 -8.49 -15.17 -6.75
C PRO A 122 -8.33 -14.61 -8.17
N THR A 123 -9.36 -14.75 -9.03
CA THR A 123 -9.34 -14.22 -10.40
C THR A 123 -9.32 -12.69 -10.45
N LEU A 124 -9.91 -12.03 -9.46
CA LEU A 124 -9.94 -10.56 -9.38
C LEU A 124 -9.23 -10.11 -8.10
N THR A 125 -7.91 -9.91 -8.20
CA THR A 125 -7.05 -9.47 -7.11
C THR A 125 -5.83 -8.71 -7.65
N PHE A 126 -4.91 -8.26 -6.79
CA PHE A 126 -3.70 -7.56 -7.23
C PHE A 126 -2.74 -8.52 -7.92
N GLU A 127 -2.49 -8.29 -9.21
CA GLU A 127 -1.86 -9.25 -10.13
C GLU A 127 -0.33 -9.38 -10.02
N ALA A 128 0.34 -8.57 -9.21
CA ALA A 128 1.80 -8.51 -9.20
C ALA A 128 2.48 -9.85 -8.93
N ILE A 129 2.01 -10.59 -7.92
CA ILE A 129 2.58 -11.89 -7.56
C ILE A 129 2.26 -12.94 -8.64
N ASN A 130 1.03 -12.93 -9.16
CA ASN A 130 0.58 -13.88 -10.18
C ASN A 130 1.39 -13.73 -11.48
N GLN A 131 1.58 -12.47 -11.93
CA GLN A 131 2.38 -12.17 -13.11
C GLN A 131 3.83 -12.58 -12.94
N PHE A 132 4.43 -12.29 -11.79
CA PHE A 132 5.81 -12.68 -11.53
C PHE A 132 5.96 -14.20 -11.42
N ALA A 133 5.06 -14.87 -10.70
CA ALA A 133 5.05 -16.33 -10.57
C ALA A 133 4.91 -17.03 -11.92
N SER A 134 3.94 -16.63 -12.75
CA SER A 134 3.69 -17.29 -14.04
C SER A 134 4.76 -16.96 -15.08
N LYS A 135 5.16 -15.68 -15.23
CA LYS A 135 6.06 -15.24 -16.32
C LYS A 135 7.52 -15.50 -16.00
N THR A 136 7.95 -15.26 -14.75
CA THR A 136 9.37 -15.35 -14.37
C THR A 136 9.72 -16.70 -13.79
N MET A 137 8.86 -17.23 -12.89
CA MET A 137 9.11 -18.50 -12.21
C MET A 137 8.50 -19.69 -12.93
N LYS A 138 7.67 -19.46 -13.98
CA LYS A 138 6.90 -20.51 -14.68
C LYS A 138 6.04 -21.37 -13.73
N THR A 139 5.62 -20.79 -12.61
CA THR A 139 4.78 -21.44 -11.61
C THR A 139 3.36 -21.61 -12.16
N ASN A 140 2.72 -22.73 -11.88
CA ASN A 140 1.30 -22.91 -12.15
C ASN A 140 0.49 -22.03 -11.20
N VAL A 141 -0.24 -21.04 -11.75
CA VAL A 141 -1.13 -20.16 -10.98
C VAL A 141 -2.57 -20.61 -11.15
N VAL A 142 -3.10 -21.24 -10.12
CA VAL A 142 -4.49 -21.69 -10.07
C VAL A 142 -5.39 -20.54 -9.68
N ARG A 143 -6.34 -20.18 -10.56
CA ARG A 143 -7.21 -19.01 -10.38
C ARG A 143 -8.58 -19.44 -9.86
N VAL A 144 -8.97 -18.91 -8.70
CA VAL A 144 -10.26 -19.17 -8.06
C VAL A 144 -11.26 -18.09 -8.45
N PRO A 145 -12.42 -18.44 -9.03
CA PRO A 145 -13.48 -17.48 -9.32
C PRO A 145 -13.93 -16.72 -8.09
N MET A 146 -14.37 -15.48 -8.29
CA MET A 146 -15.03 -14.68 -7.23
C MET A 146 -16.44 -15.23 -6.97
N THR A 147 -17.01 -14.89 -5.81
CA THR A 147 -18.44 -15.13 -5.55
C THR A 147 -19.30 -14.29 -6.50
N LYS A 148 -20.63 -14.52 -6.50
CA LYS A 148 -21.58 -13.71 -7.29
C LYS A 148 -21.56 -12.23 -6.92
N GLU A 149 -21.27 -11.93 -5.65
CA GLU A 149 -21.15 -10.59 -5.09
C GLU A 149 -19.74 -10.00 -5.26
N ILE A 150 -18.90 -10.62 -6.09
CA ILE A 150 -17.51 -10.20 -6.37
C ILE A 150 -16.63 -10.22 -5.10
N GLY A 151 -16.96 -11.07 -4.14
CA GLY A 151 -16.14 -11.37 -2.95
C GLY A 151 -15.13 -12.49 -3.22
N ILE A 152 -14.08 -12.57 -2.41
CA ILE A 152 -13.15 -13.71 -2.44
C ILE A 152 -13.82 -14.93 -1.83
N ASP A 153 -13.86 -16.03 -2.59
CA ASP A 153 -14.44 -17.32 -2.15
C ASP A 153 -13.41 -18.15 -1.39
N LEU A 154 -13.35 -17.96 -0.07
CA LEU A 154 -12.43 -18.71 0.80
C LEU A 154 -12.76 -20.21 0.85
N LYS A 155 -14.04 -20.58 0.74
CA LYS A 155 -14.46 -21.99 0.75
C LYS A 155 -13.93 -22.74 -0.47
N THR A 156 -14.21 -22.21 -1.67
CA THR A 156 -13.70 -22.79 -2.93
C THR A 156 -12.17 -22.74 -2.96
N THR A 157 -11.55 -21.66 -2.49
CA THR A 157 -10.09 -21.55 -2.38
C THR A 157 -9.51 -22.67 -1.55
N GLY A 158 -10.08 -22.96 -0.37
CA GLY A 158 -9.64 -24.05 0.50
C GLY A 158 -9.79 -25.45 -0.12
N GLN A 159 -10.84 -25.67 -0.89
CA GLN A 159 -11.08 -26.94 -1.61
C GLN A 159 -10.05 -27.19 -2.71
N MET A 160 -9.49 -26.15 -3.31
CA MET A 160 -8.46 -26.27 -4.35
C MET A 160 -7.06 -26.54 -3.80
N VAL A 161 -6.83 -26.34 -2.49
CA VAL A 161 -5.52 -26.61 -1.86
C VAL A 161 -5.23 -28.11 -1.89
N ASN A 162 -4.10 -28.48 -2.49
CA ASN A 162 -3.66 -29.86 -2.67
C ASN A 162 -2.16 -30.01 -2.33
N SER A 163 -1.60 -31.21 -2.50
CA SER A 163 -0.19 -31.50 -2.16
C SER A 163 0.84 -30.74 -3.01
N LYS A 164 0.46 -30.12 -4.13
CA LYS A 164 1.33 -29.29 -4.98
C LYS A 164 1.22 -27.82 -4.60
N THR A 165 0.26 -27.42 -3.75
CA THR A 165 0.04 -26.02 -3.37
C THR A 165 1.10 -25.59 -2.37
N ASN A 166 2.03 -24.72 -2.78
CA ASN A 166 3.03 -24.14 -1.89
C ASN A 166 2.54 -22.84 -1.23
N MET A 167 1.63 -22.12 -1.89
CA MET A 167 1.14 -20.83 -1.40
C MET A 167 -0.27 -20.52 -1.86
N VAL A 168 -1.06 -19.93 -0.97
CA VAL A 168 -2.32 -19.27 -1.30
C VAL A 168 -2.14 -17.76 -1.10
N TYR A 169 -2.39 -16.97 -2.15
CA TYR A 169 -2.32 -15.50 -2.09
C TYR A 169 -3.70 -14.89 -1.96
N LEU A 170 -3.86 -14.02 -0.98
CA LEU A 170 -5.07 -13.25 -0.69
C LEU A 170 -4.69 -11.77 -0.51
N CYS A 171 -5.51 -10.84 -0.99
CA CYS A 171 -5.35 -9.41 -0.76
C CYS A 171 -6.50 -8.91 0.14
N ASN A 172 -6.19 -8.31 1.29
CA ASN A 172 -7.21 -7.89 2.26
C ASN A 172 -6.84 -6.60 3.01
N PRO A 173 -7.44 -5.47 2.68
CA PRO A 173 -8.50 -5.23 1.69
C PRO A 173 -8.08 -5.54 0.26
N ASN A 174 -9.01 -6.07 -0.54
CA ASN A 174 -8.70 -6.52 -1.89
C ASN A 174 -8.57 -5.37 -2.90
N ASN A 175 -7.58 -5.43 -3.75
CA ASN A 175 -7.45 -4.58 -4.92
C ASN A 175 -7.76 -5.43 -6.18
N PRO A 176 -8.78 -5.09 -7.02
CA PRO A 176 -9.37 -3.76 -7.16
C PRO A 176 -10.72 -3.54 -6.46
N THR A 177 -11.29 -4.50 -5.75
CA THR A 177 -12.67 -4.42 -5.25
C THR A 177 -12.84 -3.45 -4.07
N GLY A 178 -11.80 -3.22 -3.27
CA GLY A 178 -11.86 -2.44 -2.04
C GLY A 178 -12.48 -3.18 -0.85
N ALA A 179 -13.04 -4.36 -1.09
CA ALA A 179 -13.73 -5.17 -0.09
C ALA A 179 -12.77 -5.83 0.90
N ILE A 180 -13.25 -6.07 2.11
CA ILE A 180 -12.58 -6.89 3.13
C ILE A 180 -13.25 -8.25 3.25
N MET A 181 -12.49 -9.25 3.63
CA MET A 181 -13.01 -10.57 3.95
C MET A 181 -13.58 -10.61 5.38
N ASN A 182 -14.56 -11.49 5.63
CA ASN A 182 -15.03 -11.74 6.98
C ASN A 182 -13.85 -12.20 7.86
N PRO A 183 -13.55 -11.51 8.98
CA PRO A 183 -12.34 -11.78 9.75
C PRO A 183 -12.33 -13.16 10.41
N LYS A 184 -13.49 -13.69 10.81
CA LYS A 184 -13.57 -15.03 11.42
C LYS A 184 -13.34 -16.15 10.37
N GLU A 185 -13.91 -15.96 9.19
CA GLU A 185 -13.72 -16.90 8.07
C GLU A 185 -12.29 -16.87 7.57
N LEU A 186 -11.69 -15.68 7.44
CA LEU A 186 -10.29 -15.54 7.04
C LEU A 186 -9.34 -16.14 8.08
N GLU A 187 -9.59 -15.91 9.38
CA GLU A 187 -8.80 -16.50 10.45
C GLU A 187 -8.86 -18.02 10.41
N PHE A 188 -10.06 -18.59 10.32
CA PHE A 188 -10.26 -20.04 10.20
C PHE A 188 -9.56 -20.58 8.96
N PHE A 189 -9.75 -19.94 7.80
CA PHE A 189 -9.08 -20.32 6.56
C PHE A 189 -7.55 -20.31 6.71
N CYS A 190 -6.97 -19.26 7.30
CA CYS A 190 -5.54 -19.17 7.52
C CYS A 190 -5.04 -20.31 8.42
N LYS A 191 -5.73 -20.59 9.52
CA LYS A 191 -5.36 -21.66 10.46
C LYS A 191 -5.38 -23.04 9.80
N GLU A 192 -6.40 -23.33 9.02
CA GLU A 192 -6.51 -24.66 8.36
C GLU A 192 -5.55 -24.80 7.17
N THR A 193 -5.44 -23.77 6.34
CA THR A 193 -4.61 -23.81 5.13
C THR A 193 -3.12 -23.78 5.44
N SER A 194 -2.71 -23.03 6.49
CA SER A 194 -1.29 -22.92 6.89
C SER A 194 -0.68 -24.24 7.40
N LYS A 195 -1.50 -25.25 7.70
CA LYS A 195 -1.02 -26.61 8.01
C LYS A 195 -0.42 -27.33 6.79
N LYS A 196 -0.75 -26.86 5.58
CA LYS A 196 -0.38 -27.51 4.30
C LYS A 196 0.44 -26.62 3.38
N SER A 197 0.19 -25.31 3.39
CA SER A 197 0.81 -24.34 2.49
C SER A 197 0.91 -22.98 3.16
N ILE A 198 1.79 -22.10 2.67
CA ILE A 198 1.88 -20.71 3.19
C ILE A 198 0.62 -19.94 2.76
N VAL A 199 -0.04 -19.27 3.69
CA VAL A 199 -1.09 -18.30 3.36
C VAL A 199 -0.49 -16.89 3.36
N PHE A 200 -0.43 -16.29 2.17
CA PHE A 200 0.06 -14.94 2.00
C PHE A 200 -1.10 -13.94 1.96
N VAL A 201 -1.21 -13.07 2.95
CA VAL A 201 -2.21 -12.01 3.03
C VAL A 201 -1.54 -10.65 2.78
N ASP A 202 -1.84 -10.03 1.62
CA ASP A 202 -1.35 -8.69 1.29
C ASP A 202 -2.27 -7.64 1.91
N GLU A 203 -1.78 -6.97 2.95
CA GLU A 203 -2.48 -5.96 3.74
C GLU A 203 -2.05 -4.52 3.37
N ALA A 204 -1.78 -4.27 2.09
CA ALA A 204 -1.28 -2.96 1.62
C ALA A 204 -2.20 -1.77 1.94
N TYR A 205 -3.48 -2.01 2.22
CA TYR A 205 -4.49 -0.99 2.54
C TYR A 205 -5.00 -1.07 3.99
N HIS A 206 -4.35 -1.87 4.81
CA HIS A 206 -4.73 -2.15 6.19
C HIS A 206 -5.06 -0.90 7.02
N GLU A 207 -4.28 0.17 6.90
CA GLU A 207 -4.44 1.38 7.68
C GLU A 207 -5.68 2.20 7.31
N TYR A 208 -6.24 2.01 6.10
CA TYR A 208 -7.45 2.74 5.66
C TYR A 208 -8.75 2.13 6.17
N VAL A 209 -8.72 0.91 6.72
CA VAL A 209 -9.94 0.19 7.12
C VAL A 209 -10.62 0.89 8.28
N MET A 210 -11.89 1.23 8.11
CA MET A 210 -12.74 1.85 9.12
C MET A 210 -13.69 0.85 9.79
N ASP A 211 -13.91 -0.33 9.19
CA ASP A 211 -14.74 -1.37 9.80
C ASP A 211 -14.08 -1.93 11.06
N LYS A 212 -14.73 -1.73 12.19
CA LYS A 212 -14.26 -2.19 13.52
C LYS A 212 -14.17 -3.72 13.64
N LYS A 213 -14.82 -4.46 12.76
CA LYS A 213 -14.77 -5.93 12.72
C LYS A 213 -13.50 -6.43 12.05
N TYR A 214 -12.87 -5.62 11.18
CA TYR A 214 -11.64 -6.00 10.50
C TYR A 214 -10.55 -6.39 11.49
N ARG A 215 -9.82 -7.43 11.14
CA ARG A 215 -8.65 -7.89 11.89
C ARG A 215 -7.52 -8.24 10.92
N SER A 216 -6.33 -7.80 11.27
CA SER A 216 -5.12 -8.28 10.60
C SER A 216 -4.84 -9.72 11.02
N MET A 217 -4.28 -10.50 10.10
CA MET A 217 -3.86 -11.87 10.39
C MET A 217 -2.47 -11.97 11.07
N VAL A 218 -1.90 -10.85 11.49
CA VAL A 218 -0.60 -10.82 12.20
C VAL A 218 -0.62 -11.63 13.50
N SER A 219 -1.74 -11.67 14.23
CA SER A 219 -1.88 -12.46 15.46
C SER A 219 -1.53 -13.93 15.26
N LEU A 220 -1.87 -14.49 14.09
CA LEU A 220 -1.60 -15.88 13.75
C LEU A 220 -0.09 -16.20 13.65
N VAL A 221 0.72 -15.18 13.35
CA VAL A 221 2.19 -15.33 13.33
C VAL A 221 2.72 -15.63 14.75
N ASN A 222 2.16 -14.95 15.77
CA ASN A 222 2.52 -15.21 17.16
C ASN A 222 2.02 -16.59 17.65
N GLU A 223 0.96 -17.10 17.05
CA GLU A 223 0.44 -18.44 17.32
C GLU A 223 1.25 -19.54 16.57
N GLY A 224 2.22 -19.15 15.71
CA GLY A 224 3.11 -20.06 15.01
C GLY A 224 2.57 -20.57 13.67
N TYR A 225 1.48 -20.02 13.16
CA TYR A 225 0.95 -20.39 11.84
C TYR A 225 1.81 -19.86 10.71
N ASP A 226 1.96 -20.63 9.62
CA ASP A 226 2.71 -20.26 8.42
C ASP A 226 1.91 -19.25 7.55
N VAL A 227 1.65 -18.08 8.14
CA VAL A 227 1.02 -16.92 7.50
C VAL A 227 2.07 -15.86 7.20
N LEU A 228 2.08 -15.36 5.97
CA LEU A 228 2.94 -14.27 5.52
C LEU A 228 2.09 -13.03 5.28
N ILE A 229 2.41 -11.93 5.95
CA ILE A 229 1.72 -10.65 5.79
C ILE A 229 2.63 -9.68 5.07
N SER A 230 2.13 -8.90 4.08
CA SER A 230 2.86 -7.77 3.51
C SER A 230 2.15 -6.45 3.78
N ARG A 231 2.93 -5.38 4.02
CA ARG A 231 2.46 -4.00 4.15
C ARG A 231 3.43 -3.02 3.50
N THR A 232 2.98 -1.80 3.26
CA THR A 232 3.74 -0.82 2.49
C THR A 232 3.59 0.60 3.02
N ALA A 233 4.66 1.38 2.95
CA ALA A 233 4.60 2.82 3.18
C ALA A 233 4.06 3.62 1.96
N SER A 234 3.69 2.93 0.87
CA SER A 234 3.25 3.59 -0.36
C SER A 234 1.87 4.24 -0.28
N LYS A 235 1.03 3.82 0.68
CA LYS A 235 -0.40 4.19 0.75
C LYS A 235 -0.62 5.29 1.78
N VAL A 236 -1.11 5.00 2.97
CA VAL A 236 -1.44 6.01 4.00
C VAL A 236 -0.27 6.94 4.34
N HIS A 237 0.96 6.43 4.27
CA HIS A 237 2.18 7.20 4.58
C HIS A 237 2.62 8.15 3.47
N GLY A 238 2.09 8.03 2.25
CA GLY A 238 2.43 8.88 1.10
C GLY A 238 3.87 8.74 0.61
N LEU A 239 4.48 7.56 0.77
CA LEU A 239 5.89 7.30 0.44
C LEU A 239 6.05 6.36 -0.77
N ALA A 240 5.11 6.38 -1.71
CA ALA A 240 5.07 5.45 -2.85
C ALA A 240 6.39 5.45 -3.66
N GLY A 241 6.95 6.62 -3.96
CA GLY A 241 8.20 6.77 -4.72
C GLY A 241 9.46 6.34 -3.95
N LEU A 242 9.40 6.21 -2.62
CA LEU A 242 10.56 5.92 -1.79
C LEU A 242 10.78 4.43 -1.56
N ARG A 243 9.86 3.61 -2.00
CA ARG A 243 9.98 2.15 -2.04
C ARG A 243 10.32 1.51 -0.69
N VAL A 244 9.49 1.70 0.32
CA VAL A 244 9.62 1.06 1.63
C VAL A 244 8.38 0.21 1.93
N GLY A 245 8.61 -1.04 2.31
CA GLY A 245 7.59 -1.98 2.73
C GLY A 245 8.18 -3.06 3.62
N TYR A 246 7.36 -3.93 4.15
CA TYR A 246 7.82 -5.01 5.03
C TYR A 246 6.89 -6.21 4.96
N ALA A 247 7.41 -7.33 5.44
CA ALA A 247 6.66 -8.55 5.68
C ALA A 247 6.72 -8.93 7.16
N ILE A 248 5.67 -9.58 7.64
CA ILE A 248 5.60 -10.21 8.96
C ILE A 248 5.25 -11.67 8.77
N SER A 249 6.01 -12.59 9.38
CA SER A 249 5.76 -14.03 9.35
C SER A 249 6.53 -14.76 10.45
N THR A 250 6.43 -16.08 10.49
CA THR A 250 7.28 -16.91 11.36
C THR A 250 8.75 -16.71 11.00
N PRO A 251 9.69 -16.84 11.96
CA PRO A 251 11.13 -16.66 11.71
C PRO A 251 11.65 -17.59 10.59
N LYS A 252 11.08 -18.77 10.44
CA LYS A 252 11.41 -19.74 9.38
C LYS A 252 11.12 -19.13 8.00
N ILE A 253 9.92 -18.57 7.79
CA ILE A 253 9.50 -17.96 6.52
C ILE A 253 10.31 -16.68 6.28
N ILE A 254 10.52 -15.83 7.29
CA ILE A 254 11.33 -14.61 7.18
C ILE A 254 12.78 -14.93 6.79
N LYS A 255 13.40 -15.96 7.37
CA LYS A 255 14.74 -16.41 6.98
C LYS A 255 14.77 -16.82 5.50
N ARG A 256 13.81 -17.61 5.05
CA ARG A 256 13.69 -18.04 3.64
C ARG A 256 13.43 -16.85 2.72
N LEU A 257 12.54 -15.92 3.08
CA LEU A 257 12.26 -14.71 2.30
C LEU A 257 13.51 -13.83 2.15
N ASN A 258 14.29 -13.68 3.23
CA ASN A 258 15.52 -12.88 3.23
C ASN A 258 16.65 -13.50 2.41
N SER A 259 16.66 -14.81 2.17
CA SER A 259 17.69 -15.45 1.31
C SER A 259 17.60 -15.01 -0.16
N TYR A 260 16.48 -14.43 -0.58
CA TYR A 260 16.29 -13.86 -1.91
C TYR A 260 16.46 -12.31 -1.95
N MET A 261 17.03 -11.72 -0.90
CA MET A 261 17.27 -10.26 -0.84
C MET A 261 18.48 -9.86 -1.70
N ASN A 262 18.25 -8.89 -2.58
CA ASN A 262 19.28 -8.33 -3.45
C ASN A 262 19.33 -6.81 -3.28
N GLY A 263 20.13 -6.32 -2.32
CA GLY A 263 20.38 -4.90 -2.16
C GLY A 263 19.99 -4.32 -0.80
N SER A 264 20.23 -3.02 -0.63
CA SER A 264 19.92 -2.25 0.57
C SER A 264 18.90 -1.16 0.25
N LEU A 265 17.96 -0.92 1.16
CA LEU A 265 17.03 0.21 1.04
C LEU A 265 17.80 1.53 0.96
N ASN A 266 17.27 2.50 0.20
CA ASN A 266 17.82 3.85 0.25
C ASN A 266 17.59 4.47 1.63
N VAL A 267 18.61 5.12 2.16
CA VAL A 267 18.61 5.68 3.51
C VAL A 267 17.56 6.78 3.67
N VAL A 268 17.34 7.60 2.66
CA VAL A 268 16.37 8.69 2.68
C VAL A 268 14.95 8.16 2.85
N GLY A 269 14.57 7.14 2.05
CA GLY A 269 13.28 6.48 2.17
C GLY A 269 13.07 5.79 3.51
N LEU A 270 14.13 5.13 4.02
CA LEU A 270 14.08 4.43 5.31
C LEU A 270 13.86 5.40 6.48
N ARG A 271 14.63 6.52 6.53
CA ARG A 271 14.47 7.56 7.56
C ARG A 271 13.09 8.22 7.48
N GLY A 272 12.61 8.49 6.24
CA GLY A 272 11.25 8.97 6.01
C GLY A 272 10.18 8.01 6.51
N ALA A 273 10.34 6.72 6.27
CA ALA A 273 9.41 5.70 6.73
C ALA A 273 9.40 5.59 8.27
N ILE A 274 10.57 5.53 8.92
CA ILE A 274 10.66 5.51 10.40
C ILE A 274 9.89 6.70 11.00
N ALA A 275 10.09 7.89 10.46
CA ALA A 275 9.41 9.09 10.92
C ALA A 275 7.89 9.04 10.66
N SER A 276 7.47 8.55 9.50
CA SER A 276 6.06 8.44 9.10
C SER A 276 5.28 7.42 9.93
N TYR A 277 5.87 6.26 10.23
CA TYR A 277 5.21 5.24 11.07
C TYR A 277 5.01 5.70 12.52
N LYS A 278 5.86 6.62 13.02
CA LYS A 278 5.70 7.29 14.32
C LYS A 278 4.68 8.44 14.28
N ASP A 279 4.37 8.99 13.11
CA ASP A 279 3.45 10.16 12.95
C ASP A 279 1.99 9.73 12.86
N LYS A 280 1.40 9.37 13.99
CA LYS A 280 -0.01 8.97 14.09
C LYS A 280 -0.99 10.08 13.70
N ARG A 281 -0.59 11.37 13.86
CA ARG A 281 -1.42 12.51 13.48
C ARG A 281 -1.63 12.57 11.97
N PHE A 282 -0.57 12.41 11.19
CA PHE A 282 -0.67 12.41 9.73
C PHE A 282 -1.43 11.18 9.20
N GLN A 283 -1.19 10.01 9.79
CA GLN A 283 -1.94 8.80 9.44
C GLN A 283 -3.45 9.01 9.63
N LYS A 284 -3.86 9.51 10.82
CA LYS A 284 -5.26 9.82 11.13
C LYS A 284 -5.82 10.84 10.13
N PHE A 285 -5.13 11.94 9.88
CA PHE A 285 -5.52 12.94 8.89
C PHE A 285 -5.73 12.33 7.49
N SER A 286 -4.79 11.49 7.02
CA SER A 286 -4.90 10.84 5.70
C SER A 286 -6.11 9.91 5.61
N ILE A 287 -6.40 9.16 6.68
CA ILE A 287 -7.55 8.26 6.75
C ILE A 287 -8.86 9.06 6.74
N GLU A 288 -8.96 10.13 7.53
CA GLU A 288 -10.14 10.99 7.59
C GLU A 288 -10.42 11.64 6.23
N LYS A 289 -9.39 12.20 5.60
CA LYS A 289 -9.52 12.83 4.27
C LYS A 289 -9.86 11.83 3.17
N ASN A 290 -9.31 10.63 3.22
CA ASN A 290 -9.71 9.55 2.33
C ASN A 290 -11.19 9.19 2.50
N ASN A 291 -11.65 9.09 3.74
CA ASN A 291 -13.05 8.77 4.03
C ASN A 291 -14.01 9.88 3.54
N GLU A 292 -13.68 11.16 3.80
CA GLU A 292 -14.43 12.31 3.28
C GLU A 292 -14.53 12.24 1.74
N GLY A 293 -13.40 12.03 1.04
CA GLY A 293 -13.36 11.93 -0.41
C GLY A 293 -14.17 10.75 -0.94
N ARG A 294 -14.10 9.59 -0.27
CA ARG A 294 -14.89 8.41 -0.61
C ARG A 294 -16.39 8.69 -0.48
N THR A 295 -16.82 9.31 0.62
CA THR A 295 -18.22 9.68 0.85
C THR A 295 -18.74 10.61 -0.25
N ILE A 296 -17.98 11.65 -0.63
CA ILE A 296 -18.37 12.56 -1.72
C ILE A 296 -18.62 11.78 -3.03
N VAL A 297 -17.74 10.82 -3.34
CA VAL A 297 -17.88 10.02 -4.57
C VAL A 297 -19.07 9.07 -4.48
N THR A 298 -19.24 8.35 -3.36
CA THR A 298 -20.37 7.41 -3.19
C THR A 298 -21.72 8.12 -3.19
N ASP A 299 -21.84 9.28 -2.52
CA ASP A 299 -23.07 10.11 -2.56
C ASP A 299 -23.43 10.54 -4.00
N TYR A 300 -22.42 10.83 -4.82
CA TYR A 300 -22.65 11.15 -6.23
C TYR A 300 -23.09 9.92 -7.04
N LEU A 301 -22.45 8.77 -6.82
CA LEU A 301 -22.81 7.51 -7.49
C LEU A 301 -24.24 7.09 -7.14
N ASP A 302 -24.63 7.19 -5.86
CA ASP A 302 -25.97 6.90 -5.37
C ASP A 302 -27.02 7.81 -6.04
N LYS A 303 -26.77 9.12 -6.12
CA LYS A 303 -27.65 10.08 -6.82
C LYS A 303 -27.80 9.78 -8.30
N LYS A 304 -26.82 9.12 -8.92
CA LYS A 304 -26.82 8.73 -10.33
C LYS A 304 -27.32 7.31 -10.56
N GLY A 305 -27.57 6.54 -9.52
CA GLY A 305 -27.96 5.13 -9.61
C GLY A 305 -26.85 4.25 -10.22
N ILE A 306 -25.58 4.61 -10.00
CA ILE A 306 -24.41 3.88 -10.49
C ILE A 306 -23.97 2.88 -9.43
N GLU A 307 -23.92 1.59 -9.77
CA GLU A 307 -23.52 0.52 -8.88
C GLU A 307 -22.02 0.58 -8.59
N TYR A 308 -21.64 0.35 -7.34
CA TYR A 308 -20.26 0.22 -6.88
C TYR A 308 -20.16 -0.79 -5.73
N LEU A 309 -18.94 -1.24 -5.42
CA LEU A 309 -18.69 -2.07 -4.25
C LEU A 309 -18.27 -1.20 -3.06
N GLU A 310 -18.76 -1.55 -1.86
CA GLU A 310 -18.30 -0.91 -0.64
C GLU A 310 -16.79 -1.09 -0.47
N SER A 311 -16.09 0.02 -0.24
CA SER A 311 -14.63 0.03 -0.19
C SER A 311 -14.11 0.41 1.19
N GLN A 312 -13.09 -0.32 1.64
CA GLN A 312 -12.28 -0.02 2.82
C GLN A 312 -10.86 0.47 2.44
N THR A 313 -10.72 1.03 1.22
CA THR A 313 -9.43 1.48 0.67
C THR A 313 -9.48 2.96 0.25
N ASN A 314 -8.48 3.41 -0.49
CA ASN A 314 -8.46 4.74 -1.10
C ASN A 314 -8.84 4.73 -2.60
N PHE A 315 -9.66 3.78 -3.00
CA PHE A 315 -10.29 3.67 -4.33
C PHE A 315 -11.67 3.02 -4.21
N ILE A 316 -12.47 3.11 -5.27
CA ILE A 316 -13.82 2.54 -5.35
C ILE A 316 -13.91 1.73 -6.64
N PHE A 317 -14.46 0.51 -6.56
CA PHE A 317 -14.75 -0.33 -7.72
C PHE A 317 -16.15 -0.03 -8.22
N ILE A 318 -16.25 0.57 -9.40
CA ILE A 318 -17.49 1.11 -9.98
C ILE A 318 -17.88 0.30 -11.20
N LYS A 319 -19.16 -0.06 -11.31
CA LYS A 319 -19.73 -0.68 -12.51
C LYS A 319 -20.21 0.40 -13.46
N THR A 320 -19.33 0.83 -14.36
CA THR A 320 -19.63 1.94 -15.28
C THR A 320 -20.60 1.58 -16.42
N GLY A 321 -20.75 0.29 -16.73
CA GLY A 321 -21.50 -0.17 -17.91
C GLY A 321 -20.86 0.19 -19.26
N ILE A 322 -19.67 0.79 -19.25
CA ILE A 322 -18.95 1.26 -20.44
C ILE A 322 -17.76 0.32 -20.69
N ASP A 323 -17.55 -0.06 -21.96
CA ASP A 323 -16.38 -0.84 -22.37
C ASP A 323 -15.09 -0.10 -21.95
N ILE A 324 -14.19 -0.80 -21.30
CA ILE A 324 -12.92 -0.26 -20.79
C ILE A 324 -12.08 0.40 -21.89
N LYS A 325 -12.14 -0.12 -23.12
CA LYS A 325 -11.45 0.45 -24.28
C LYS A 325 -11.96 1.85 -24.66
N LYS A 326 -13.19 2.20 -24.25
CA LYS A 326 -13.77 3.53 -24.43
C LYS A 326 -13.61 4.38 -23.18
N PHE A 327 -13.79 3.76 -22.00
CA PHE A 327 -13.76 4.46 -20.71
C PHE A 327 -12.35 4.97 -20.37
N GLN A 328 -11.33 4.11 -20.47
CA GLN A 328 -9.96 4.49 -20.08
C GLN A 328 -9.42 5.68 -20.88
N PRO A 329 -9.47 5.70 -22.23
CA PRO A 329 -9.02 6.87 -23.00
C PRO A 329 -9.82 8.15 -22.74
N ALA A 330 -11.09 8.02 -22.34
CA ALA A 330 -11.90 9.18 -21.97
C ALA A 330 -11.42 9.77 -20.64
N MET A 331 -11.12 8.94 -19.65
CA MET A 331 -10.59 9.38 -18.35
C MET A 331 -9.18 9.96 -18.45
N GLU A 332 -8.34 9.46 -19.35
CA GLU A 332 -6.96 9.96 -19.56
C GLU A 332 -6.91 11.39 -20.15
N LYS A 333 -8.05 11.91 -20.65
CA LYS A 333 -8.17 13.28 -21.19
C LYS A 333 -8.48 14.32 -20.12
N HIS A 334 -8.86 13.91 -18.93
CA HIS A 334 -9.26 14.76 -17.81
C HIS A 334 -8.30 14.64 -16.65
#